data_3e56b8cd173c94cfd4f04ee4fed2dd96
#
_entry.id   3e56b8cd173c94cfd4f04ee4fed2dd96
#
_cell.length_a   1.000
_cell.length_b   1.000
_cell.length_c   1.000
_cell.angle_alpha   90.00
_cell.angle_beta   90.00
_cell.angle_gamma   90.00
#
_symmetry.space_group_name_H-M   'P 1'
#
loop_
_entity.id
_entity.type
_entity.pdbx_description
1 polymer ?
#
loop_
_entity_poly.entity_id
_entity_poly.type
_entity_poly.pdbx_seq_one_letter_code
_entity_poly.pdbx_strand_id
1 'polypeptide(L)'
;FQKEKYYTVGIQSGSLKAGSGRIASMDEADTLRKACAGAPAICTSIQREKKTEQPPKPYDLTTLQREANRLFGFTAKQTLDYAQQLYEKKLLTYPRTDSQYLTEDMGQTAQHLVSDLLGLLPFAQGLGLTPEVGRILNSKKVSDHHAIIPTSEFVKQGFTGLAESESKLMNLVCSKLLCAVAAPHEYETVTAVFSCAGNEFTAKGKTVLVPGWKEIDQRFRSNLKADTEEEVLNTLPELAEGQSFSVMANVSEHFTSPPKAYTEDTLLSAMERAGAEDMPEEAERKGLGTPATRAAILEKLVQMG
;
A
#
# COMPACT_ATOMS: atom_id res chain seq x y z
N PHE A 1 23.37 -13.92 -6.88
CA PHE A 1 23.44 -12.52 -6.41
C PHE A 1 24.79 -12.30 -5.71
N GLN A 2 25.54 -11.28 -6.14
CA GLN A 2 26.78 -10.88 -5.48
C GLN A 2 26.51 -9.60 -4.68
N LYS A 3 26.78 -9.65 -3.38
CA LYS A 3 26.57 -8.52 -2.47
C LYS A 3 27.68 -7.48 -2.71
N GLU A 4 27.29 -6.28 -3.10
CA GLU A 4 28.20 -5.17 -3.35
C GLU A 4 28.07 -4.12 -2.24
N LYS A 5 29.20 -3.58 -1.82
CA LYS A 5 29.29 -2.49 -0.86
C LYS A 5 29.30 -1.15 -1.61
N TYR A 6 28.61 -0.14 -1.08
CA TYR A 6 28.66 1.23 -1.55
C TYR A 6 28.49 2.20 -0.39
N TYR A 7 28.81 3.45 -0.63
CA TYR A 7 28.76 4.53 0.35
C TYR A 7 27.85 5.66 -0.12
N THR A 8 27.37 6.45 0.83
CA THR A 8 26.72 7.74 0.57
C THR A 8 27.25 8.77 1.54
N VAL A 9 27.29 10.02 1.12
CA VAL A 9 27.58 11.15 2.01
C VAL A 9 26.27 11.87 2.28
N GLY A 10 25.96 12.06 3.56
CA GLY A 10 24.84 12.86 4.02
C GLY A 10 25.32 14.23 4.48
N ILE A 11 24.56 15.28 4.18
CA ILE A 11 24.72 16.62 4.76
C ILE A 11 23.50 16.94 5.60
N GLN A 12 23.71 17.60 6.74
CA GLN A 12 22.65 17.94 7.67
C GLN A 12 22.82 19.36 8.23
N SER A 13 21.69 20.10 8.31
CA SER A 13 21.57 21.38 8.99
C SER A 13 20.22 21.45 9.71
N GLY A 14 20.23 21.34 11.04
CA GLY A 14 18.98 21.21 11.82
C GLY A 14 18.15 20.01 11.38
N SER A 15 16.91 20.24 10.98
CA SER A 15 16.00 19.20 10.43
C SER A 15 16.26 18.87 8.95
N LEU A 16 17.00 19.71 8.23
CA LEU A 16 17.33 19.46 6.82
C LEU A 16 18.36 18.33 6.73
N LYS A 17 18.03 17.30 5.96
CA LYS A 17 18.92 16.19 5.61
C LYS A 17 18.90 16.00 4.09
N ALA A 18 20.09 15.99 3.47
CA ALA A 18 20.25 15.70 2.06
C ALA A 18 21.36 14.65 1.84
N GLY A 19 21.22 13.83 0.83
CA GLY A 19 22.15 12.74 0.53
C GLY A 19 22.75 12.85 -0.85
N SER A 20 23.99 12.36 -0.99
CA SER A 20 24.65 12.18 -2.29
C SER A 20 24.09 10.96 -3.03
N GLY A 21 24.48 10.79 -4.29
CA GLY A 21 24.38 9.52 -5.00
C GLY A 21 25.25 8.41 -4.37
N ARG A 22 25.24 7.21 -4.99
CA ARG A 22 26.11 6.09 -4.59
C ARG A 22 27.56 6.39 -4.94
N ILE A 23 28.45 6.06 -4.01
CA ILE A 23 29.91 6.21 -4.13
C ILE A 23 30.51 4.81 -3.95
N ALA A 24 31.43 4.44 -4.84
CA ALA A 24 31.99 3.08 -4.88
C ALA A 24 33.01 2.82 -3.77
N SER A 25 33.80 3.81 -3.38
CA SER A 25 34.87 3.64 -2.40
C SER A 25 34.71 4.51 -1.16
N MET A 26 35.22 4.02 -0.04
CA MET A 26 35.27 4.76 1.22
C MET A 26 36.17 6.01 1.12
N ASP A 27 37.28 5.92 0.38
CA ASP A 27 38.21 7.03 0.25
C ASP A 27 37.60 8.21 -0.50
N GLU A 28 36.81 7.94 -1.57
CA GLU A 28 36.05 8.97 -2.28
C GLU A 28 34.97 9.58 -1.38
N ALA A 29 34.23 8.73 -0.63
CA ALA A 29 33.19 9.19 0.29
C ALA A 29 33.79 10.07 1.42
N ASP A 30 34.91 9.67 2.00
CA ASP A 30 35.57 10.46 3.06
C ASP A 30 36.17 11.76 2.51
N THR A 31 36.68 11.74 1.28
CA THR A 31 37.17 12.97 0.59
C THR A 31 36.02 13.95 0.39
N LEU A 32 34.85 13.47 -0.11
CA LEU A 32 33.69 14.31 -0.28
C LEU A 32 33.17 14.84 1.06
N ARG A 33 33.09 13.97 2.08
CA ARG A 33 32.71 14.37 3.44
C ARG A 33 33.59 15.50 3.98
N LYS A 34 34.92 15.36 3.83
CA LYS A 34 35.90 16.39 4.27
C LYS A 34 35.72 17.69 3.50
N ALA A 35 35.46 17.63 2.20
CA ALA A 35 35.23 18.80 1.37
C ALA A 35 33.93 19.54 1.77
N CYS A 36 32.92 18.84 2.17
CA CYS A 36 31.65 19.42 2.62
C CYS A 36 31.68 19.91 4.09
N ALA A 37 32.63 19.43 4.90
CA ALA A 37 32.71 19.82 6.31
C ALA A 37 33.06 21.30 6.43
N GLY A 38 32.13 22.11 6.90
CA GLY A 38 32.28 23.57 7.04
C GLY A 38 32.05 24.37 5.75
N ALA A 39 31.81 23.70 4.62
CA ALA A 39 31.41 24.38 3.40
C ALA A 39 29.88 24.70 3.42
N PRO A 40 29.44 25.80 2.77
CA PRO A 40 28.03 26.09 2.63
C PRO A 40 27.37 25.15 1.63
N ALA A 41 26.19 24.62 1.96
CA ALA A 41 25.32 23.97 1.02
C ALA A 41 24.30 24.99 0.49
N ILE A 42 24.27 25.21 -0.80
CA ILE A 42 23.40 26.19 -1.46
C ILE A 42 22.26 25.44 -2.14
N CYS A 43 21.03 25.79 -1.84
CA CYS A 43 19.86 25.25 -2.53
C CYS A 43 19.84 25.75 -3.98
N THR A 44 20.01 24.84 -4.94
CA THR A 44 20.10 25.18 -6.37
C THR A 44 18.79 25.01 -7.11
N SER A 45 17.92 24.10 -6.63
CA SER A 45 16.60 23.94 -7.20
C SER A 45 15.60 23.35 -6.20
N ILE A 46 14.33 23.69 -6.36
CA ILE A 46 13.23 23.14 -5.57
C ILE A 46 12.10 22.77 -6.52
N GLN A 47 11.78 21.47 -6.56
CA GLN A 47 10.65 20.96 -7.31
C GLN A 47 9.55 20.51 -6.35
N ARG A 48 8.33 21.03 -6.54
CA ARG A 48 7.14 20.65 -5.79
C ARG A 48 6.15 19.97 -6.72
N GLU A 49 5.60 18.85 -6.30
CA GLU A 49 4.65 18.08 -7.09
C GLU A 49 3.51 17.61 -6.19
N LYS A 50 2.28 17.99 -6.57
CA LYS A 50 1.08 17.46 -5.93
C LYS A 50 0.76 16.09 -6.54
N LYS A 51 0.51 15.12 -5.68
CA LYS A 51 0.19 13.75 -6.04
C LYS A 51 -1.13 13.33 -5.42
N THR A 52 -1.88 12.54 -6.18
CA THR A 52 -3.15 11.97 -5.75
C THR A 52 -3.09 10.47 -5.88
N GLU A 53 -3.33 9.76 -4.78
CA GLU A 53 -3.50 8.30 -4.77
C GLU A 53 -4.99 7.97 -4.65
N GLN A 54 -5.52 7.34 -5.70
CA GLN A 54 -6.94 6.95 -5.71
C GLN A 54 -7.24 5.91 -4.64
N PRO A 55 -8.47 5.89 -4.10
CA PRO A 55 -8.92 4.83 -3.21
C PRO A 55 -8.77 3.45 -3.85
N PRO A 56 -8.44 2.41 -3.05
CA PRO A 56 -8.41 1.04 -3.55
C PRO A 56 -9.83 0.61 -3.96
N LYS A 57 -9.92 -0.43 -4.76
CA LYS A 57 -11.20 -1.08 -5.06
C LYS A 57 -11.56 -2.09 -3.97
N PRO A 58 -12.85 -2.48 -3.86
CA PRO A 58 -13.24 -3.67 -3.10
C PRO A 58 -12.46 -4.91 -3.53
N TYR A 59 -12.54 -5.98 -2.75
CA TYR A 59 -11.81 -7.21 -3.05
C TYR A 59 -12.47 -8.06 -4.12
N ASP A 60 -11.64 -8.59 -5.04
CA ASP A 60 -11.80 -9.90 -5.63
C ASP A 60 -11.10 -10.97 -4.77
N LEU A 61 -11.17 -12.24 -5.15
CA LEU A 61 -10.54 -13.31 -4.37
C LEU A 61 -9.01 -13.17 -4.33
N THR A 62 -8.37 -12.87 -5.45
CA THR A 62 -6.90 -12.78 -5.52
C THR A 62 -6.36 -11.66 -4.64
N THR A 63 -6.95 -10.47 -4.71
CA THR A 63 -6.51 -9.33 -3.90
C THR A 63 -6.78 -9.53 -2.42
N LEU A 64 -7.89 -10.22 -2.05
CA LEU A 64 -8.17 -10.62 -0.67
C LEU A 64 -7.11 -11.59 -0.14
N GLN A 65 -6.78 -12.63 -0.91
CA GLN A 65 -5.77 -13.62 -0.55
C GLN A 65 -4.40 -12.97 -0.35
N ARG A 66 -4.00 -12.08 -1.26
CA ARG A 66 -2.74 -11.35 -1.19
C ARG A 66 -2.64 -10.49 0.06
N GLU A 67 -3.67 -9.73 0.37
CA GLU A 67 -3.63 -8.83 1.53
C GLU A 67 -3.76 -9.58 2.85
N ALA A 68 -4.55 -10.64 2.91
CA ALA A 68 -4.64 -11.53 4.07
C ALA A 68 -3.31 -12.27 4.36
N ASN A 69 -2.58 -12.69 3.31
CA ASN A 69 -1.24 -13.24 3.47
C ASN A 69 -0.27 -12.22 4.04
N ARG A 70 -0.25 -11.01 3.49
CA ARG A 70 0.65 -9.95 3.93
C ARG A 70 0.41 -9.50 5.37
N LEU A 71 -0.86 -9.41 5.81
CA LEU A 71 -1.22 -8.88 7.14
C LEU A 71 -1.29 -9.95 8.22
N PHE A 72 -1.74 -11.15 7.88
CA PHE A 72 -2.05 -12.21 8.84
C PHE A 72 -1.24 -13.48 8.64
N GLY A 73 -0.46 -13.58 7.55
CA GLY A 73 0.26 -14.80 7.19
C GLY A 73 -0.67 -15.93 6.71
N PHE A 74 -1.94 -15.66 6.40
CA PHE A 74 -2.85 -16.68 5.90
C PHE A 74 -2.42 -17.14 4.51
N THR A 75 -2.44 -18.45 4.28
CA THR A 75 -2.25 -18.97 2.92
C THR A 75 -3.44 -18.61 2.03
N ALA A 76 -3.25 -18.65 0.72
CA ALA A 76 -4.32 -18.43 -0.24
C ALA A 76 -5.49 -19.39 -0.01
N LYS A 77 -5.19 -20.65 0.34
CA LYS A 77 -6.21 -21.66 0.67
C LYS A 77 -6.95 -21.31 1.96
N GLN A 78 -6.24 -21.02 3.05
CA GLN A 78 -6.87 -20.62 4.31
C GLN A 78 -7.80 -19.43 4.13
N THR A 79 -7.37 -18.41 3.37
CA THR A 79 -8.18 -17.23 3.09
C THR A 79 -9.46 -17.59 2.36
N LEU A 80 -9.38 -18.48 1.35
CA LEU A 80 -10.55 -18.97 0.63
C LEU A 80 -11.48 -19.78 1.54
N ASP A 81 -10.93 -20.65 2.37
CA ASP A 81 -11.73 -21.49 3.30
C ASP A 81 -12.48 -20.61 4.31
N TYR A 82 -11.84 -19.61 4.92
CA TYR A 82 -12.49 -18.67 5.83
C TYR A 82 -13.54 -17.81 5.12
N ALA A 83 -13.26 -17.32 3.92
CA ALA A 83 -14.23 -16.57 3.14
C ALA A 83 -15.43 -17.41 2.75
N GLN A 84 -15.24 -18.70 2.41
CA GLN A 84 -16.29 -19.63 2.12
C GLN A 84 -17.19 -19.90 3.35
N GLN A 85 -16.59 -20.10 4.53
CA GLN A 85 -17.32 -20.25 5.79
C GLN A 85 -18.17 -19.02 6.11
N LEU A 86 -17.63 -17.82 5.93
CA LEU A 86 -18.36 -16.56 6.11
C LEU A 86 -19.52 -16.43 5.12
N TYR A 87 -19.32 -16.84 3.86
CA TYR A 87 -20.38 -16.87 2.86
C TYR A 87 -21.51 -17.85 3.24
N GLU A 88 -21.18 -19.06 3.68
CA GLU A 88 -22.16 -20.07 4.12
C GLU A 88 -22.95 -19.60 5.34
N LYS A 89 -22.35 -18.81 6.22
CA LYS A 89 -23.02 -18.10 7.33
C LYS A 89 -23.83 -16.89 6.85
N LYS A 90 -23.84 -16.57 5.56
CA LYS A 90 -24.49 -15.40 4.93
C LYS A 90 -23.95 -14.04 5.39
N LEU A 91 -22.72 -14.00 5.91
CA LEU A 91 -22.09 -12.79 6.42
C LEU A 91 -21.23 -12.07 5.37
N LEU A 92 -20.80 -12.80 4.34
CA LEU A 92 -19.99 -12.33 3.23
C LEU A 92 -20.67 -12.69 1.90
N THR A 93 -20.43 -11.89 0.86
CA THR A 93 -20.86 -12.24 -0.50
C THR A 93 -19.99 -13.35 -1.09
N TYR A 94 -20.37 -13.91 -2.24
CA TYR A 94 -19.69 -15.05 -2.85
C TYR A 94 -18.20 -14.77 -3.08
N PRO A 95 -17.27 -15.57 -2.52
CA PRO A 95 -15.87 -15.20 -2.48
C PRO A 95 -15.10 -15.56 -3.77
N ARG A 96 -15.60 -16.44 -4.62
CA ARG A 96 -14.90 -16.86 -5.85
C ARG A 96 -15.23 -15.93 -7.01
N THR A 97 -14.88 -14.68 -6.90
CA THR A 97 -15.09 -13.64 -7.91
C THR A 97 -13.78 -13.03 -8.36
N ASP A 98 -13.73 -12.59 -9.60
CA ASP A 98 -12.65 -11.79 -10.20
C ASP A 98 -13.03 -10.31 -10.35
N SER A 99 -14.25 -9.94 -9.95
CA SER A 99 -14.71 -8.55 -9.98
C SER A 99 -14.36 -7.78 -8.72
N GLN A 100 -13.95 -6.54 -8.91
CA GLN A 100 -13.72 -5.54 -7.86
C GLN A 100 -14.80 -4.45 -7.85
N TYR A 101 -15.94 -4.71 -8.50
CA TYR A 101 -17.04 -3.76 -8.63
C TYR A 101 -18.36 -4.37 -8.20
N LEU A 102 -19.29 -3.48 -7.86
CA LEU A 102 -20.70 -3.80 -7.66
C LEU A 102 -21.51 -3.40 -8.89
N THR A 103 -22.71 -3.93 -9.03
CA THR A 103 -23.66 -3.50 -10.07
C THR A 103 -24.35 -2.19 -9.68
N GLU A 104 -24.80 -1.41 -10.64
CA GLU A 104 -25.42 -0.08 -10.39
C GLU A 104 -26.65 -0.17 -9.52
N ASP A 105 -27.46 -1.23 -9.61
CA ASP A 105 -28.65 -1.46 -8.78
C ASP A 105 -28.31 -1.67 -7.29
N MET A 106 -27.07 -2.03 -6.96
CA MET A 106 -26.61 -2.17 -5.57
C MET A 106 -26.28 -0.85 -4.89
N GLY A 107 -26.36 0.29 -5.59
CA GLY A 107 -25.93 1.58 -5.07
C GLY A 107 -26.54 1.96 -3.72
N GLN A 108 -27.87 1.84 -3.57
CA GLN A 108 -28.55 2.13 -2.30
C GLN A 108 -28.15 1.14 -1.19
N THR A 109 -28.09 -0.14 -1.51
CA THR A 109 -27.68 -1.18 -0.55
C THR A 109 -26.27 -0.93 -0.05
N ALA A 110 -25.35 -0.59 -0.95
CA ALA A 110 -23.97 -0.26 -0.59
C ALA A 110 -23.88 1.01 0.28
N GLN A 111 -24.70 2.03 0.00
CA GLN A 111 -24.75 3.26 0.80
C GLN A 111 -25.20 2.98 2.23
N HIS A 112 -26.25 2.19 2.42
CA HIS A 112 -26.74 1.79 3.75
C HIS A 112 -25.69 0.93 4.47
N LEU A 113 -25.12 -0.06 3.78
CA LEU A 113 -24.08 -0.93 4.34
C LEU A 113 -22.88 -0.12 4.85
N VAL A 114 -22.39 0.83 4.08
CA VAL A 114 -21.27 1.70 4.48
C VAL A 114 -21.63 2.53 5.71
N SER A 115 -22.84 3.10 5.76
CA SER A 115 -23.33 3.85 6.92
C SER A 115 -23.38 2.99 8.19
N ASP A 116 -23.88 1.78 8.08
CA ASP A 116 -23.99 0.84 9.21
C ASP A 116 -22.61 0.40 9.70
N LEU A 117 -21.67 0.13 8.77
CA LEU A 117 -20.29 -0.23 9.12
C LEU A 117 -19.53 0.88 9.85
N LEU A 118 -19.77 2.14 9.51
CA LEU A 118 -19.19 3.29 10.24
C LEU A 118 -19.61 3.32 11.71
N GLY A 119 -20.84 2.91 12.02
CA GLY A 119 -21.33 2.77 13.39
C GLY A 119 -20.83 1.52 14.11
N LEU A 120 -20.64 0.42 13.37
CA LEU A 120 -20.29 -0.88 13.93
C LEU A 120 -18.81 -1.05 14.25
N LEU A 121 -17.93 -0.50 13.41
CA LEU A 121 -16.49 -0.78 13.48
C LEU A 121 -15.75 0.21 14.39
N PRO A 122 -15.04 -0.25 15.44
CA PRO A 122 -14.34 0.64 16.38
C PRO A 122 -13.34 1.58 15.70
N PHE A 123 -12.58 1.11 14.72
CA PHE A 123 -11.60 1.94 14.00
C PHE A 123 -12.24 3.00 13.09
N ALA A 124 -13.52 2.84 12.75
CA ALA A 124 -14.26 3.79 11.91
C ALA A 124 -14.99 4.88 12.70
N GLN A 125 -15.10 4.74 14.01
CA GLN A 125 -15.79 5.72 14.84
C GLN A 125 -15.12 7.10 14.77
N GLY A 126 -15.94 8.14 14.60
CA GLY A 126 -15.47 9.52 14.49
C GLY A 126 -14.78 9.87 13.16
N LEU A 127 -14.82 8.98 12.16
CA LEU A 127 -14.41 9.32 10.79
C LEU A 127 -15.44 10.28 10.17
N GLY A 128 -14.98 11.42 9.71
CA GLY A 128 -15.78 12.37 8.91
C GLY A 128 -15.93 11.91 7.44
N LEU A 129 -16.27 10.63 7.23
CA LEU A 129 -16.36 10.06 5.89
C LEU A 129 -17.64 10.51 5.18
N THR A 130 -17.48 11.11 4.00
CA THR A 130 -18.54 11.30 3.01
C THR A 130 -18.39 10.22 1.93
N PRO A 131 -19.19 9.14 1.97
CA PRO A 131 -18.98 8.01 1.08
C PRO A 131 -19.33 8.34 -0.38
N GLU A 132 -18.41 8.05 -1.30
CA GLU A 132 -18.63 8.13 -2.75
C GLU A 132 -18.86 6.75 -3.35
N VAL A 133 -20.01 6.14 -3.08
CA VAL A 133 -20.35 4.77 -3.48
C VAL A 133 -20.29 4.59 -5.01
N GLY A 134 -20.57 5.64 -5.78
CA GLY A 134 -20.47 5.60 -7.24
C GLY A 134 -19.12 5.13 -7.80
N ARG A 135 -18.03 5.26 -7.03
CA ARG A 135 -16.68 4.81 -7.43
C ARG A 135 -16.57 3.29 -7.59
N ILE A 136 -17.38 2.55 -6.86
CA ILE A 136 -17.33 1.08 -6.83
C ILE A 136 -18.43 0.43 -7.66
N LEU A 137 -19.27 1.23 -8.34
CA LEU A 137 -20.35 0.76 -9.17
C LEU A 137 -19.91 0.69 -10.64
N ASN A 138 -19.98 -0.48 -11.26
CA ASN A 138 -19.75 -0.67 -12.68
C ASN A 138 -20.25 -2.04 -13.13
N SER A 139 -21.51 -2.14 -13.56
CA SER A 139 -22.12 -3.41 -14.01
C SER A 139 -21.36 -4.05 -15.18
N LYS A 140 -20.69 -3.27 -16.04
CA LYS A 140 -19.91 -3.81 -17.18
C LYS A 140 -18.65 -4.59 -16.74
N LYS A 141 -18.19 -4.37 -15.50
CA LYS A 141 -17.03 -5.04 -14.90
C LYS A 141 -17.43 -6.11 -13.88
N VAL A 142 -18.69 -6.47 -13.84
CA VAL A 142 -19.22 -7.58 -13.06
C VAL A 142 -19.65 -8.66 -14.05
N SER A 143 -18.99 -9.82 -14.00
CA SER A 143 -19.35 -10.98 -14.81
C SER A 143 -20.45 -11.79 -14.13
N ASP A 144 -20.09 -12.87 -13.46
CA ASP A 144 -21.03 -13.75 -12.76
C ASP A 144 -21.31 -13.29 -11.33
N HIS A 145 -20.31 -12.72 -10.67
CA HIS A 145 -20.37 -12.28 -9.28
C HIS A 145 -19.68 -10.93 -9.11
N HIS A 146 -20.26 -10.08 -8.27
CA HIS A 146 -19.68 -8.80 -7.89
C HIS A 146 -18.55 -8.97 -6.85
N ALA A 147 -17.90 -7.88 -6.48
CA ALA A 147 -16.84 -7.84 -5.49
C ALA A 147 -17.26 -8.44 -4.13
N ILE A 148 -16.26 -8.87 -3.37
CA ILE A 148 -16.44 -9.42 -2.01
C ILE A 148 -16.70 -8.26 -1.05
N ILE A 149 -17.91 -8.25 -0.45
CA ILE A 149 -18.32 -7.27 0.54
C ILE A 149 -19.08 -7.96 1.70
N PRO A 150 -19.14 -7.32 2.90
CA PRO A 150 -20.01 -7.80 3.97
C PRO A 150 -21.49 -7.72 3.54
N THR A 151 -22.34 -8.46 4.23
CA THR A 151 -23.80 -8.44 4.01
C THR A 151 -24.54 -7.67 5.12
N SER A 152 -25.81 -7.39 4.93
CA SER A 152 -26.69 -6.85 5.99
C SER A 152 -26.83 -7.81 7.18
N GLU A 153 -26.69 -9.11 6.97
CA GLU A 153 -26.71 -10.07 8.08
C GLU A 153 -25.49 -9.94 8.98
N PHE A 154 -24.31 -9.64 8.41
CA PHE A 154 -23.14 -9.30 9.21
C PHE A 154 -23.36 -8.04 10.05
N VAL A 155 -23.98 -7.00 9.50
CA VAL A 155 -24.28 -5.78 10.26
C VAL A 155 -25.15 -6.08 11.48
N LYS A 156 -26.16 -6.95 11.35
CA LYS A 156 -27.06 -7.35 12.45
C LYS A 156 -26.36 -8.19 13.51
N GLN A 157 -25.50 -9.13 13.08
CA GLN A 157 -24.83 -10.08 13.97
C GLN A 157 -23.55 -9.49 14.59
N GLY A 158 -22.82 -8.65 13.86
CA GLY A 158 -21.48 -8.23 14.20
C GLY A 158 -20.48 -9.40 14.19
N PHE A 159 -19.51 -9.32 15.07
CA PHE A 159 -18.46 -10.36 15.20
C PHE A 159 -18.83 -11.52 16.12
N THR A 160 -20.03 -11.52 16.67
CA THR A 160 -20.49 -12.56 17.61
C THR A 160 -20.48 -13.93 16.95
N GLY A 161 -19.84 -14.93 17.59
CA GLY A 161 -19.78 -16.30 17.11
C GLY A 161 -18.81 -16.56 15.95
N LEU A 162 -17.99 -15.57 15.58
CA LEU A 162 -16.92 -15.76 14.61
C LEU A 162 -15.64 -16.27 15.27
N ALA A 163 -14.94 -17.17 14.58
CA ALA A 163 -13.57 -17.53 14.95
C ALA A 163 -12.63 -16.33 14.75
N GLU A 164 -11.48 -16.33 15.40
CA GLU A 164 -10.51 -15.24 15.30
C GLU A 164 -10.07 -14.98 13.85
N SER A 165 -9.80 -16.05 13.08
CA SER A 165 -9.43 -15.95 11.67
C SER A 165 -10.55 -15.37 10.80
N GLU A 166 -11.79 -15.78 11.03
CA GLU A 166 -12.96 -15.23 10.35
C GLU A 166 -13.16 -13.74 10.69
N SER A 167 -12.97 -13.38 11.97
CA SER A 167 -13.07 -11.99 12.44
C SER A 167 -11.99 -11.11 11.82
N LYS A 168 -10.75 -11.60 11.73
CA LYS A 168 -9.65 -10.89 11.04
C LYS A 168 -9.99 -10.65 9.57
N LEU A 169 -10.46 -11.67 8.87
CA LEU A 169 -10.83 -11.57 7.46
C LEU A 169 -12.01 -10.62 7.23
N MET A 170 -13.03 -10.69 8.07
CA MET A 170 -14.19 -9.79 8.00
C MET A 170 -13.80 -8.34 8.25
N ASN A 171 -12.99 -8.06 9.27
CA ASN A 171 -12.46 -6.71 9.51
C ASN A 171 -11.68 -6.17 8.31
N LEU A 172 -10.88 -7.02 7.65
CA LEU A 172 -10.14 -6.65 6.45
C LEU A 172 -11.07 -6.27 5.30
N VAL A 173 -12.11 -7.07 5.05
CA VAL A 173 -13.10 -6.80 3.99
C VAL A 173 -13.88 -5.50 4.28
N CYS A 174 -14.31 -5.30 5.52
CA CYS A 174 -15.00 -4.09 5.94
C CYS A 174 -14.12 -2.84 5.77
N SER A 175 -12.87 -2.90 6.23
CA SER A 175 -11.91 -1.80 6.07
C SER A 175 -11.69 -1.45 4.60
N LYS A 176 -11.55 -2.46 3.74
CA LYS A 176 -11.38 -2.24 2.30
C LYS A 176 -12.58 -1.56 1.66
N LEU A 177 -13.79 -1.96 2.02
CA LEU A 177 -15.01 -1.34 1.50
C LEU A 177 -15.09 0.14 1.92
N LEU A 178 -14.79 0.46 3.18
CA LEU A 178 -14.75 1.86 3.65
C LEU A 178 -13.67 2.67 2.94
N CYS A 179 -12.47 2.11 2.75
CA CYS A 179 -11.42 2.76 1.96
C CYS A 179 -11.86 3.03 0.53
N ALA A 180 -12.55 2.06 -0.11
CA ALA A 180 -12.93 2.14 -1.51
C ALA A 180 -13.93 3.26 -1.83
N VAL A 181 -14.71 3.68 -0.85
CA VAL A 181 -15.70 4.77 -0.99
C VAL A 181 -15.23 6.10 -0.41
N ALA A 182 -14.00 6.15 0.12
CA ALA A 182 -13.44 7.35 0.71
C ALA A 182 -12.83 8.30 -0.33
N ALA A 183 -12.49 9.52 0.09
CA ALA A 183 -11.78 10.47 -0.74
C ALA A 183 -10.36 9.98 -1.11
N PRO A 184 -9.80 10.42 -2.23
CA PRO A 184 -8.39 10.19 -2.55
C PRO A 184 -7.45 10.73 -1.47
N HIS A 185 -6.28 10.09 -1.36
CA HIS A 185 -5.17 10.62 -0.57
C HIS A 185 -4.38 11.62 -1.41
N GLU A 186 -4.26 12.86 -0.91
CA GLU A 186 -3.53 13.92 -1.60
C GLU A 186 -2.32 14.35 -0.77
N TYR A 187 -1.20 14.51 -1.42
CA TYR A 187 0.04 14.96 -0.79
C TYR A 187 0.91 15.74 -1.76
N GLU A 188 1.79 16.55 -1.21
CA GLU A 188 2.84 17.25 -1.96
C GLU A 188 4.19 16.58 -1.69
N THR A 189 4.94 16.28 -2.74
CA THR A 189 6.36 15.91 -2.64
C THR A 189 7.22 17.12 -2.97
N VAL A 190 8.28 17.29 -2.19
CA VAL A 190 9.30 18.33 -2.42
C VAL A 190 10.61 17.63 -2.65
N THR A 191 11.26 17.94 -3.76
CA THR A 191 12.64 17.52 -4.04
C THR A 191 13.49 18.78 -4.15
N ALA A 192 14.43 18.93 -3.22
CA ALA A 192 15.39 20.05 -3.21
C ALA A 192 16.79 19.54 -3.50
N VAL A 193 17.50 20.22 -4.39
CA VAL A 193 18.89 19.93 -4.74
C VAL A 193 19.78 21.00 -4.13
N PHE A 194 20.87 20.57 -3.54
CA PHE A 194 21.86 21.41 -2.90
C PHE A 194 23.22 21.19 -3.56
N SER A 195 23.94 22.25 -3.81
CA SER A 195 25.38 22.20 -4.17
C SER A 195 26.20 22.44 -2.92
N CYS A 196 27.09 21.50 -2.58
CA CYS A 196 28.05 21.63 -1.50
C CYS A 196 29.42 21.15 -1.98
N ALA A 197 30.43 22.02 -1.89
CA ALA A 197 31.79 21.75 -2.41
C ALA A 197 31.79 21.23 -3.86
N GLY A 198 30.92 21.77 -4.73
CA GLY A 198 30.83 21.39 -6.14
C GLY A 198 30.11 20.06 -6.42
N ASN A 199 29.54 19.42 -5.41
CA ASN A 199 28.79 18.18 -5.54
C ASN A 199 27.31 18.38 -5.20
N GLU A 200 26.45 17.55 -5.81
CA GLU A 200 24.99 17.60 -5.62
C GLU A 200 24.52 16.69 -4.50
N PHE A 201 23.62 17.22 -3.67
CA PHE A 201 22.92 16.51 -2.60
C PHE A 201 21.42 16.72 -2.77
N THR A 202 20.64 15.65 -2.60
CA THR A 202 19.19 15.69 -2.76
C THR A 202 18.49 15.50 -1.41
N ALA A 203 17.57 16.39 -1.08
CA ALA A 203 16.61 16.24 0.01
C ALA A 203 15.22 15.96 -0.55
N LYS A 204 14.47 15.06 0.07
CA LYS A 204 13.09 14.75 -0.29
C LYS A 204 12.19 14.93 0.92
N GLY A 205 11.06 15.58 0.70
CA GLY A 205 10.02 15.77 1.69
C GLY A 205 8.66 15.35 1.16
N LYS A 206 7.74 15.05 2.08
CA LYS A 206 6.34 14.75 1.80
C LYS A 206 5.45 15.44 2.82
N THR A 207 4.42 16.11 2.35
CA THR A 207 3.40 16.74 3.20
C THR A 207 2.04 16.24 2.79
N VAL A 208 1.28 15.65 3.71
CA VAL A 208 -0.09 15.19 3.46
C VAL A 208 -1.01 16.42 3.44
N LEU A 209 -1.77 16.57 2.35
CA LEU A 209 -2.77 17.61 2.17
C LEU A 209 -4.17 17.11 2.55
N VAL A 210 -4.53 15.91 2.08
CA VAL A 210 -5.78 15.23 2.40
C VAL A 210 -5.45 13.79 2.77
N PRO A 211 -5.71 13.35 4.00
CA PRO A 211 -5.46 11.95 4.40
C PRO A 211 -6.25 10.96 3.55
N GLY A 212 -7.52 11.27 3.26
CA GLY A 212 -8.40 10.43 2.45
C GLY A 212 -8.51 9.00 2.96
N TRP A 213 -8.58 8.04 2.05
CA TRP A 213 -8.72 6.62 2.37
C TRP A 213 -7.58 6.06 3.25
N LYS A 214 -6.40 6.66 3.21
CA LYS A 214 -5.26 6.19 4.02
C LYS A 214 -5.48 6.38 5.52
N GLU A 215 -6.30 7.34 5.95
CA GLU A 215 -6.66 7.48 7.37
C GLU A 215 -7.41 6.24 7.87
N ILE A 216 -8.32 5.72 7.06
CA ILE A 216 -9.09 4.51 7.40
C ILE A 216 -8.15 3.30 7.51
N ASP A 217 -7.31 3.10 6.48
CA ASP A 217 -6.33 2.00 6.44
C ASP A 217 -5.35 2.06 7.63
N GLN A 218 -4.85 3.24 7.96
CA GLN A 218 -3.96 3.44 9.11
C GLN A 218 -4.65 3.12 10.45
N ARG A 219 -5.88 3.60 10.67
CA ARG A 219 -6.65 3.28 11.88
C ARG A 219 -6.93 1.78 12.00
N PHE A 220 -7.30 1.14 10.88
CA PHE A 220 -7.48 -0.31 10.83
C PHE A 220 -6.20 -1.05 11.21
N ARG A 221 -5.06 -0.72 10.60
CA ARG A 221 -3.75 -1.37 10.88
C ARG A 221 -3.29 -1.14 12.32
N SER A 222 -3.45 0.06 12.85
CA SER A 222 -3.11 0.37 14.24
C SER A 222 -3.94 -0.48 15.21
N ASN A 223 -5.21 -0.76 14.87
CA ASN A 223 -6.07 -1.63 15.68
C ASN A 223 -5.63 -3.11 15.65
N LEU A 224 -4.92 -3.55 14.61
CA LEU A 224 -4.37 -4.91 14.52
C LEU A 224 -3.11 -5.11 15.38
N LYS A 225 -2.56 -4.07 16.01
CA LYS A 225 -1.24 -4.10 16.67
C LYS A 225 -0.12 -4.63 15.75
N ALA A 226 -0.35 -4.58 14.43
CA ALA A 226 0.69 -4.85 13.47
C ALA A 226 1.75 -3.76 13.61
N ASP A 227 3.03 -4.14 13.51
CA ASP A 227 4.12 -3.18 13.32
C ASP A 227 3.85 -2.41 12.02
N THR A 228 3.04 -1.37 12.13
CA THR A 228 2.92 -0.41 11.04
C THR A 228 4.20 0.39 11.10
N GLU A 229 5.08 0.21 10.11
CA GLU A 229 6.08 1.22 9.84
C GLU A 229 5.28 2.51 9.60
N GLU A 230 5.24 3.35 10.62
CA GLU A 230 4.74 4.72 10.44
C GLU A 230 5.58 5.32 9.32
N GLU A 231 4.93 5.71 8.25
CA GLU A 231 5.60 6.44 7.18
C GLU A 231 6.13 7.72 7.82
N VAL A 232 7.42 7.71 8.18
CA VAL A 232 8.08 8.89 8.78
C VAL A 232 7.98 9.99 7.72
N LEU A 233 7.00 10.87 7.89
CA LEU A 233 6.81 12.03 7.02
C LEU A 233 8.03 12.92 7.20
N ASN A 234 8.97 12.82 6.29
CA ASN A 234 10.12 13.71 6.26
C ASN A 234 9.66 15.07 5.73
N THR A 235 9.23 15.93 6.65
CA THR A 235 8.83 17.30 6.30
C THR A 235 10.08 18.14 6.20
N LEU A 236 10.36 18.69 5.01
CA LEU A 236 11.45 19.64 4.84
C LEU A 236 11.08 20.99 5.47
N PRO A 237 12.05 21.74 6.00
CA PRO A 237 11.81 23.13 6.42
C PRO A 237 11.44 23.99 5.19
N GLU A 238 10.98 25.19 5.43
CA GLU A 238 10.77 26.16 4.36
C GLU A 238 12.10 26.46 3.65
N LEU A 239 12.13 26.27 2.34
CA LEU A 239 13.32 26.38 1.51
C LEU A 239 13.11 27.39 0.40
N ALA A 240 14.15 28.16 0.08
CA ALA A 240 14.22 29.03 -1.09
C ALA A 240 15.48 28.73 -1.92
N GLU A 241 15.35 28.85 -3.25
CA GLU A 241 16.53 28.76 -4.13
C GLU A 241 17.52 29.88 -3.83
N GLY A 242 18.81 29.55 -3.86
CA GLY A 242 19.90 30.44 -3.44
C GLY A 242 20.14 30.48 -1.94
N GLN A 243 19.26 29.88 -1.11
CA GLN A 243 19.46 29.83 0.34
C GLN A 243 20.66 28.95 0.68
N SER A 244 21.50 29.47 1.60
CA SER A 244 22.74 28.82 2.06
C SER A 244 22.58 28.24 3.47
N PHE A 245 23.11 27.03 3.67
CA PHE A 245 23.04 26.31 4.94
C PHE A 245 24.44 25.91 5.39
N SER A 246 24.76 26.16 6.65
CA SER A 246 25.94 25.58 7.27
C SER A 246 25.65 24.12 7.60
N VAL A 247 26.44 23.19 7.07
CA VAL A 247 26.15 21.76 7.17
C VAL A 247 27.23 20.97 7.87
N MET A 248 26.84 19.93 8.56
CA MET A 248 27.68 18.81 8.96
C MET A 248 27.56 17.70 7.91
N ALA A 249 28.66 17.00 7.65
CA ALA A 249 28.72 15.91 6.69
C ALA A 249 29.10 14.58 7.36
N ASN A 250 28.45 13.51 6.98
CA ASN A 250 28.71 12.16 7.46
C ASN A 250 28.72 11.16 6.30
N VAL A 251 29.45 10.05 6.48
CA VAL A 251 29.46 8.92 5.55
C VAL A 251 28.60 7.80 6.12
N SER A 252 27.82 7.16 5.25
CA SER A 252 27.06 5.95 5.56
C SER A 252 27.49 4.82 4.63
N GLU A 253 27.72 3.64 5.21
CA GLU A 253 28.02 2.40 4.49
C GLU A 253 26.74 1.63 4.21
N HIS A 254 26.61 1.11 3.00
CA HIS A 254 25.45 0.34 2.56
C HIS A 254 25.90 -0.91 1.79
N PHE A 255 24.99 -1.86 1.70
CA PHE A 255 25.16 -3.06 0.89
C PHE A 255 23.96 -3.25 -0.01
N THR A 256 24.20 -3.72 -1.23
CA THR A 256 23.11 -4.21 -2.07
C THR A 256 22.47 -5.44 -1.44
N SER A 257 21.17 -5.61 -1.58
CA SER A 257 20.42 -6.80 -1.14
C SER A 257 19.93 -7.60 -2.34
N PRO A 258 19.83 -8.94 -2.21
CA PRO A 258 19.23 -9.76 -3.25
C PRO A 258 17.74 -9.39 -3.45
N PRO A 259 17.14 -9.71 -4.61
CA PRO A 259 15.70 -9.71 -4.74
C PRO A 259 15.07 -10.51 -3.59
N LYS A 260 13.98 -10.01 -3.03
CA LYS A 260 13.27 -10.75 -1.97
C LYS A 260 12.71 -12.05 -2.53
N ALA A 261 12.74 -13.12 -1.74
CA ALA A 261 12.06 -14.35 -2.09
C ALA A 261 10.55 -14.09 -2.27
N TYR A 262 9.91 -14.88 -3.11
CA TYR A 262 8.47 -14.81 -3.27
C TYR A 262 7.76 -15.21 -1.97
N THR A 263 6.77 -14.41 -1.59
CA THR A 263 5.72 -14.79 -0.65
C THR A 263 4.49 -15.24 -1.45
N GLU A 264 3.47 -15.81 -0.81
CA GLU A 264 2.23 -16.12 -1.52
C GLU A 264 1.58 -14.86 -2.11
N ASP A 265 1.63 -13.72 -1.40
CA ASP A 265 1.16 -12.42 -1.95
C ASP A 265 1.86 -12.08 -3.27
N THR A 266 3.19 -12.08 -3.28
CA THR A 266 3.96 -11.68 -4.47
C THR A 266 3.88 -12.71 -5.58
N LEU A 267 3.76 -14.00 -5.24
CA LEU A 267 3.59 -15.08 -6.21
C LEU A 267 2.21 -15.04 -6.87
N LEU A 268 1.12 -14.84 -6.11
CA LEU A 268 -0.22 -14.63 -6.66
C LEU A 268 -0.24 -13.44 -7.63
N SER A 269 0.42 -12.33 -7.27
CA SER A 269 0.54 -11.17 -8.15
C SER A 269 1.32 -11.48 -9.44
N ALA A 270 2.37 -12.30 -9.36
CA ALA A 270 3.14 -12.73 -10.52
C ALA A 270 2.31 -13.66 -11.43
N MET A 271 1.57 -14.62 -10.84
CA MET A 271 0.67 -15.51 -11.58
C MET A 271 -0.43 -14.74 -12.32
N GLU A 272 -1.00 -13.71 -11.69
CA GLU A 272 -2.05 -12.88 -12.29
C GLU A 272 -1.56 -12.06 -13.49
N ARG A 273 -0.30 -11.63 -13.45
CA ARG A 273 0.32 -10.83 -14.51
C ARG A 273 1.09 -11.64 -15.54
N ALA A 274 1.24 -12.94 -15.33
CA ALA A 274 2.00 -13.81 -16.24
C ALA A 274 1.43 -13.75 -17.66
N GLY A 275 2.29 -13.56 -18.65
CA GLY A 275 1.93 -13.44 -20.06
C GLY A 275 1.27 -12.12 -20.47
N ALA A 276 1.15 -11.15 -19.55
CA ALA A 276 0.50 -9.87 -19.85
C ALA A 276 1.26 -9.04 -20.91
N GLU A 277 2.57 -9.23 -21.02
CA GLU A 277 3.42 -8.51 -21.98
C GLU A 277 3.31 -9.09 -23.41
N ASP A 278 2.92 -10.36 -23.54
CA ASP A 278 2.86 -11.08 -24.81
C ASP A 278 1.44 -11.12 -25.41
N MET A 279 0.44 -10.53 -24.73
CA MET A 279 -0.95 -10.59 -25.16
C MET A 279 -1.44 -9.27 -25.75
N PRO A 280 -2.29 -9.29 -26.80
CA PRO A 280 -2.95 -8.08 -27.31
C PRO A 280 -3.74 -7.38 -26.20
N GLU A 281 -3.86 -6.03 -26.28
CA GLU A 281 -4.58 -5.24 -25.27
C GLU A 281 -6.04 -5.66 -25.08
N GLU A 282 -6.65 -6.23 -26.10
CA GLU A 282 -8.05 -6.68 -26.14
C GLU A 282 -8.24 -8.12 -25.57
N ALA A 283 -7.15 -8.86 -25.32
CA ALA A 283 -7.25 -10.21 -24.78
C ALA A 283 -7.63 -10.16 -23.28
N GLU A 284 -8.57 -11.02 -22.91
CA GLU A 284 -8.96 -11.21 -21.50
C GLU A 284 -7.77 -11.82 -20.74
N ARG A 285 -7.01 -10.95 -20.05
CA ARG A 285 -5.75 -11.32 -19.39
C ARG A 285 -6.06 -12.00 -18.07
N LYS A 286 -6.05 -13.33 -18.06
CA LYS A 286 -6.31 -14.14 -16.85
C LYS A 286 -5.05 -14.61 -16.13
N GLY A 287 -3.86 -14.38 -16.70
CA GLY A 287 -2.61 -14.88 -16.13
C GLY A 287 -2.55 -16.41 -16.09
N LEU A 288 -1.80 -16.96 -15.12
CA LEU A 288 -1.73 -18.39 -14.83
C LEU A 288 -2.84 -18.79 -13.85
N GLY A 289 -3.71 -19.70 -14.27
CA GLY A 289 -4.85 -20.17 -13.45
C GLY A 289 -5.93 -19.10 -13.25
N THR A 290 -7.03 -19.51 -12.63
CA THR A 290 -8.11 -18.61 -12.19
C THR A 290 -7.95 -18.25 -10.72
N PRO A 291 -8.61 -17.19 -10.22
CA PRO A 291 -8.59 -16.87 -8.78
C PRO A 291 -8.92 -18.08 -7.89
N ALA A 292 -9.89 -18.89 -8.31
CA ALA A 292 -10.32 -20.07 -7.54
C ALA A 292 -9.30 -21.22 -7.56
N THR A 293 -8.50 -21.37 -8.63
CA THR A 293 -7.57 -22.51 -8.79
C THR A 293 -6.15 -22.21 -8.31
N ARG A 294 -5.72 -20.94 -8.26
CA ARG A 294 -4.37 -20.55 -7.83
C ARG A 294 -4.02 -21.05 -6.44
N ALA A 295 -4.95 -20.93 -5.49
CA ALA A 295 -4.75 -21.42 -4.12
C ALA A 295 -4.41 -22.91 -4.06
N ALA A 296 -5.15 -23.75 -4.79
CA ALA A 296 -4.91 -25.19 -4.84
C ALA A 296 -3.59 -25.53 -5.54
N ILE A 297 -3.19 -24.77 -6.55
CA ILE A 297 -1.89 -24.95 -7.24
C ILE A 297 -0.74 -24.66 -6.27
N LEU A 298 -0.80 -23.54 -5.55
CA LEU A 298 0.25 -23.17 -4.59
C LEU A 298 0.38 -24.21 -3.47
N GLU A 299 -0.75 -24.65 -2.90
CA GLU A 299 -0.73 -25.67 -1.86
C GLU A 299 -0.12 -26.98 -2.37
N LYS A 300 -0.48 -27.42 -3.58
CA LYS A 300 0.10 -28.61 -4.19
C LYS A 300 1.62 -28.49 -4.38
N LEU A 301 2.11 -27.32 -4.82
CA LEU A 301 3.55 -27.09 -4.98
C LEU A 301 4.28 -27.18 -3.63
N VAL A 302 3.73 -26.61 -2.57
CA VAL A 302 4.31 -26.70 -1.21
C VAL A 302 4.35 -28.14 -0.71
N GLN A 303 3.32 -28.95 -0.99
CA GLN A 303 3.26 -30.36 -0.59
C GLN A 303 4.23 -31.24 -1.38
N MET A 304 4.59 -30.85 -2.58
CA MET A 304 5.52 -31.60 -3.44
C MET A 304 7.01 -31.29 -3.17
N GLY A 305 7.33 -30.29 -2.35
CA GLY A 305 8.68 -29.83 -2.04
C GLY A 305 9.19 -28.88 -3.10
#